data_7a45f10b93dfdf95536f65b2a8e74110
#
_entry.id   7a45f10b93dfdf95536f65b2a8e74110
#
_cell.length_a   1.000
_cell.length_b   1.000
_cell.length_c   1.000
_cell.angle_alpha   90.00
_cell.angle_beta   90.00
_cell.angle_gamma   90.00
#
_symmetry.space_group_name_H-M   'P 1'
#
loop_
_entity.id
_entity.type
_entity.pdbx_description
1 polymer ?
#
loop_
_entity_poly.entity_id
_entity_poly.type
_entity_poly.pdbx_seq_one_letter_code
_entity_poly.pdbx_strand_id
1 'polypeptide(L)'
;MKESVRFLTDFGEISDAISDLLTSSPNFNVISAIGPQGAGKSTLLSMLAGNNSRQMYREYVFRPVSREANEQSRHQTIQIDIYIVNHQIFLDCQPMYSFSIMEGLPKVRGGRFDDSTAMSDTLRLTAFLLYVSHTVLVVSETHYDKVIIDTLRVAEQIRPYLAIFRPKLAIDRKTNLVFIKTKASSIDLAPTVIREREELLRLSFQDSRWLKVSQEPFKTLIVLEEIRVRREHLFEEGDEPDEAASLNEFDEQIAELREELQKNREDFTVETAAMDEKKWLDMCREVIRDKTLHKTLKEYQRAMTDGVRTHFDNGFH
;
A
#
# COMPACT_ATOMS: atom_id res chain seq x y z
N MET A 1 8.72 18.57 0.18
CA MET A 1 9.92 17.72 -0.09
C MET A 1 10.21 17.75 -1.59
N LYS A 2 11.43 17.44 -2.05
CA LYS A 2 11.73 17.32 -3.50
C LYS A 2 11.50 15.89 -4.00
N GLU A 3 11.80 14.89 -3.19
CA GLU A 3 11.63 13.47 -3.48
C GLU A 3 11.29 12.72 -2.20
N SER A 4 10.85 11.46 -2.33
CA SER A 4 10.59 10.60 -1.19
C SER A 4 11.88 10.26 -0.43
N VAL A 5 11.74 9.99 0.85
CA VAL A 5 12.84 9.52 1.71
C VAL A 5 12.44 8.23 2.41
N ARG A 6 13.43 7.47 2.88
CA ARG A 6 13.19 6.25 3.62
C ARG A 6 12.49 6.56 4.95
N PHE A 7 11.28 5.99 5.12
CA PHE A 7 10.51 6.07 6.36
C PHE A 7 10.90 4.96 7.32
N LEU A 8 10.82 3.73 6.85
CA LEU A 8 11.17 2.54 7.62
C LEU A 8 12.42 1.90 7.01
N THR A 9 13.46 1.74 7.81
CA THR A 9 14.74 1.15 7.40
C THR A 9 14.67 -0.38 7.32
N ASP A 10 15.66 -1.01 6.69
CA ASP A 10 15.76 -2.48 6.59
C ASP A 10 15.86 -3.16 7.97
N PHE A 11 16.31 -2.42 8.98
CA PHE A 11 16.38 -2.88 10.37
C PHE A 11 15.07 -2.70 11.14
N GLY A 12 14.02 -2.14 10.50
CA GLY A 12 12.71 -1.91 11.11
C GLY A 12 12.66 -0.69 12.02
N GLU A 13 13.53 0.29 11.80
CA GLU A 13 13.57 1.54 12.54
C GLU A 13 13.02 2.70 11.69
N ILE A 14 12.30 3.61 12.33
CA ILE A 14 11.83 4.83 11.67
C ILE A 14 12.95 5.87 11.68
N SER A 15 13.21 6.46 10.52
CA SER A 15 14.25 7.48 10.34
C SER A 15 13.96 8.74 11.14
N ASP A 16 14.95 9.24 11.90
CA ASP A 16 14.81 10.46 12.70
C ASP A 16 14.73 11.72 11.83
N ALA A 17 15.29 11.69 10.62
CA ALA A 17 15.24 12.82 9.69
C ALA A 17 13.81 13.28 9.32
N ILE A 18 12.81 12.42 9.53
CA ILE A 18 11.41 12.72 9.24
C ILE A 18 10.81 13.67 10.27
N SER A 19 11.32 13.70 11.49
CA SER A 19 10.80 14.56 12.57
C SER A 19 10.80 16.03 12.20
N ASP A 20 11.81 16.48 11.46
CA ASP A 20 11.98 17.88 11.04
C ASP A 20 11.05 18.27 9.87
N LEU A 21 10.47 17.29 9.20
CA LEU A 21 9.56 17.47 8.06
C LEU A 21 8.09 17.60 8.49
N LEU A 22 7.78 17.19 9.72
CA LEU A 22 6.42 17.17 10.26
C LEU A 22 6.11 18.40 11.09
N THR A 23 4.86 18.82 11.03
CA THR A 23 4.34 19.97 11.75
C THR A 23 3.46 19.56 12.93
N SER A 24 3.01 20.52 13.73
CA SER A 24 2.00 20.29 14.77
C SER A 24 0.58 20.53 14.23
N SER A 25 0.37 20.34 12.92
CA SER A 25 -0.97 20.46 12.31
C SER A 25 -1.81 19.23 12.64
N PRO A 26 -3.02 19.39 13.16
CA PRO A 26 -3.94 18.28 13.37
C PRO A 26 -4.68 17.90 12.07
N ASN A 27 -4.64 18.74 11.04
CA ASN A 27 -5.31 18.53 9.77
C ASN A 27 -4.36 17.90 8.76
N PHE A 28 -4.13 16.60 8.88
CA PHE A 28 -3.27 15.84 7.96
C PHE A 28 -3.96 14.58 7.48
N ASN A 29 -3.50 14.03 6.37
CA ASN A 29 -4.02 12.79 5.79
C ASN A 29 -2.88 11.82 5.48
N VAL A 30 -3.00 10.57 5.92
CA VAL A 30 -2.01 9.52 5.66
C VAL A 30 -2.59 8.52 4.68
N ILE A 31 -1.97 8.41 3.53
CA ILE A 31 -2.36 7.51 2.44
C ILE A 31 -1.22 6.56 2.18
N SER A 32 -1.46 5.27 2.26
CA SER A 32 -0.46 4.25 1.93
C SER A 32 -0.90 3.40 0.74
N ALA A 33 0.06 2.78 0.05
CA ALA A 33 -0.23 1.86 -1.03
C ALA A 33 0.43 0.50 -0.77
N ILE A 34 -0.33 -0.57 -0.95
CA ILE A 34 0.10 -1.96 -0.88
C ILE A 34 -0.31 -2.71 -2.14
N GLY A 35 0.37 -3.82 -2.43
CA GLY A 35 0.07 -4.66 -3.58
C GLY A 35 1.32 -5.33 -4.15
N PRO A 36 1.17 -6.16 -5.19
CA PRO A 36 2.27 -6.92 -5.77
C PRO A 36 3.30 -6.02 -6.48
N GLN A 37 4.41 -6.64 -6.86
CA GLN A 37 5.44 -5.98 -7.66
C GLN A 37 4.87 -5.64 -9.04
N GLY A 38 5.22 -4.45 -9.56
CA GLY A 38 4.78 -4.00 -10.88
C GLY A 38 3.37 -3.43 -10.95
N ALA A 39 2.57 -3.53 -9.89
CA ALA A 39 1.18 -3.05 -9.86
C ALA A 39 1.00 -1.52 -9.99
N GLY A 40 2.07 -0.73 -10.03
CA GLY A 40 2.00 0.72 -10.23
C GLY A 40 1.82 1.55 -8.96
N LYS A 41 2.07 1.00 -7.76
CA LYS A 41 1.95 1.71 -6.46
C LYS A 41 2.70 3.04 -6.42
N SER A 42 4.00 2.99 -6.67
CA SER A 42 4.89 4.17 -6.62
C SER A 42 4.49 5.23 -7.64
N THR A 43 4.06 4.80 -8.83
CA THR A 43 3.55 5.69 -9.86
C THR A 43 2.24 6.35 -9.42
N LEU A 44 1.28 5.58 -8.94
CA LEU A 44 -0.01 6.07 -8.44
C LEU A 44 0.19 7.09 -7.30
N LEU A 45 1.03 6.76 -6.31
CA LEU A 45 1.30 7.69 -5.20
C LEU A 45 2.00 8.97 -5.70
N SER A 46 2.90 8.89 -6.68
CA SER A 46 3.52 10.07 -7.28
C SER A 46 2.48 10.97 -7.98
N MET A 47 1.51 10.37 -8.67
CA MET A 47 0.41 11.10 -9.29
C MET A 47 -0.49 11.77 -8.24
N LEU A 48 -0.86 11.05 -7.20
CA LEU A 48 -1.66 11.60 -6.08
C LEU A 48 -0.92 12.71 -5.34
N ALA A 49 0.41 12.65 -5.27
CA ALA A 49 1.25 13.66 -4.63
C ALA A 49 1.40 14.96 -5.45
N GLY A 50 0.90 15.01 -6.69
CA GLY A 50 0.85 16.22 -7.50
C GLY A 50 1.47 16.11 -8.88
N ASN A 51 2.08 15.00 -9.24
CA ASN A 51 2.53 14.78 -10.61
C ASN A 51 1.34 14.65 -11.56
N ASN A 52 1.54 14.94 -12.82
CA ASN A 52 0.55 14.74 -13.88
C ASN A 52 1.05 13.68 -14.88
N SER A 53 0.17 13.26 -15.79
CA SER A 53 0.46 12.25 -16.79
C SER A 53 1.66 12.60 -17.69
N ARG A 54 1.90 13.88 -17.94
CA ARG A 54 3.03 14.36 -18.77
C ARG A 54 4.37 14.23 -18.02
N GLN A 55 4.35 14.34 -16.69
CA GLN A 55 5.54 14.25 -15.84
C GLN A 55 5.86 12.82 -15.42
N MET A 56 4.88 11.91 -15.50
CA MET A 56 4.96 10.58 -14.89
C MET A 56 6.11 9.70 -15.40
N TYR A 57 6.78 10.09 -16.49
CA TYR A 57 7.95 9.39 -17.03
C TYR A 57 9.27 10.15 -16.86
N ARG A 58 9.24 11.35 -16.29
CA ARG A 58 10.41 12.23 -16.15
C ARG A 58 10.71 12.59 -14.71
N GLU A 59 9.67 12.85 -13.94
CA GLU A 59 9.77 13.31 -12.56
C GLU A 59 8.91 12.42 -11.68
N TYR A 60 9.53 11.64 -10.82
CA TYR A 60 8.84 10.80 -9.84
C TYR A 60 9.11 11.30 -8.44
N VAL A 61 8.06 11.36 -7.65
CA VAL A 61 8.16 11.52 -6.21
C VAL A 61 8.66 10.22 -5.59
N PHE A 62 8.02 9.11 -5.95
CA PHE A 62 8.48 7.76 -5.63
C PHE A 62 9.07 7.14 -6.89
N ARG A 63 10.31 6.73 -6.85
CA ARG A 63 10.99 6.15 -8.02
C ARG A 63 10.38 4.80 -8.38
N PRO A 64 9.80 4.65 -9.56
CA PRO A 64 9.32 3.35 -10.01
C PRO A 64 10.49 2.42 -10.31
N VAL A 65 10.19 1.13 -10.37
CA VAL A 65 11.17 0.13 -10.80
C VAL A 65 11.63 0.45 -12.23
N SER A 66 12.95 0.54 -12.44
CA SER A 66 13.49 0.73 -13.79
C SER A 66 13.16 -0.49 -14.67
N ARG A 67 13.11 -0.30 -16.01
CA ARG A 67 12.85 -1.39 -16.94
C ARG A 67 13.83 -2.55 -16.75
N GLU A 68 15.11 -2.26 -16.61
CA GLU A 68 16.15 -3.26 -16.37
C GLU A 68 15.96 -4.01 -15.04
N ALA A 69 15.60 -3.29 -13.96
CA ALA A 69 15.33 -3.91 -12.67
C ALA A 69 14.07 -4.77 -12.72
N ASN A 70 13.03 -4.36 -13.46
CA ASN A 70 11.82 -5.14 -13.65
C ASN A 70 12.07 -6.42 -14.47
N GLU A 71 12.83 -6.33 -15.55
CA GLU A 71 13.27 -7.49 -16.35
C GLU A 71 14.11 -8.48 -15.52
N GLN A 72 14.87 -7.99 -14.55
CA GLN A 72 15.65 -8.80 -13.60
C GLN A 72 14.84 -9.21 -12.36
N SER A 73 13.53 -8.98 -12.36
CA SER A 73 12.63 -9.22 -11.21
C SER A 73 13.10 -8.56 -9.91
N ARG A 74 13.80 -7.42 -10.00
CA ARG A 74 14.24 -6.64 -8.84
C ARG A 74 13.19 -5.61 -8.44
N HIS A 75 13.13 -5.29 -7.14
CA HIS A 75 12.28 -4.22 -6.61
C HIS A 75 13.09 -2.95 -6.36
N GLN A 76 12.41 -1.79 -6.34
CA GLN A 76 13.02 -0.49 -6.05
C GLN A 76 12.76 -0.09 -4.60
N THR A 77 11.50 -0.18 -4.16
CA THR A 77 11.12 0.19 -2.79
C THR A 77 11.46 -0.94 -1.83
N ILE A 78 12.21 -0.62 -0.79
CA ILE A 78 12.55 -1.53 0.31
C ILE A 78 11.88 -0.99 1.56
N GLN A 79 11.13 -1.83 2.29
CA GLN A 79 10.34 -1.47 3.45
C GLN A 79 9.30 -0.37 3.11
N ILE A 80 9.45 0.86 3.60
CA ILE A 80 8.50 1.96 3.36
C ILE A 80 9.27 3.25 3.08
N ASP A 81 8.90 3.93 2.00
CA ASP A 81 9.32 5.30 1.69
C ASP A 81 8.19 6.28 1.98
N ILE A 82 8.52 7.52 2.37
CA ILE A 82 7.57 8.59 2.72
C ILE A 82 7.78 9.83 1.85
N TYR A 83 6.68 10.47 1.50
CA TYR A 83 6.66 11.81 0.92
C TYR A 83 5.57 12.65 1.58
N ILE A 84 5.88 13.92 1.87
CA ILE A 84 4.98 14.83 2.57
C ILE A 84 4.79 16.09 1.74
N VAL A 85 3.54 16.43 1.45
CA VAL A 85 3.15 17.64 0.72
C VAL A 85 1.78 18.12 1.21
N ASN A 86 1.65 19.41 1.53
CA ASN A 86 0.38 20.03 1.93
C ASN A 86 -0.40 19.24 2.99
N HIS A 87 0.27 18.80 4.06
CA HIS A 87 -0.30 17.96 5.12
C HIS A 87 -0.83 16.60 4.65
N GLN A 88 -0.48 16.17 3.45
CA GLN A 88 -0.69 14.81 2.98
C GLN A 88 0.59 14.02 3.13
N ILE A 89 0.50 12.88 3.76
CA ILE A 89 1.59 11.95 4.01
C ILE A 89 1.34 10.72 3.16
N PHE A 90 2.23 10.46 2.19
CA PHE A 90 2.16 9.30 1.33
C PHE A 90 3.21 8.27 1.75
N LEU A 91 2.80 7.01 1.88
CA LEU A 91 3.65 5.89 2.27
C LEU A 91 3.66 4.84 1.16
N ASP A 92 4.79 4.72 0.48
CA ASP A 92 5.02 3.69 -0.55
C ASP A 92 5.66 2.46 0.09
N CYS A 93 4.95 1.33 0.05
CA CYS A 93 5.40 0.08 0.64
C CYS A 93 6.09 -0.82 -0.39
N GLN A 94 7.11 -1.55 0.07
CA GLN A 94 7.70 -2.62 -0.72
C GLN A 94 6.63 -3.57 -1.26
N PRO A 95 6.88 -4.22 -2.42
CA PRO A 95 5.90 -5.13 -3.00
C PRO A 95 5.63 -6.34 -2.09
N MET A 96 4.34 -6.69 -2.00
CA MET A 96 3.90 -7.87 -1.25
C MET A 96 4.35 -9.14 -1.98
N TYR A 97 4.82 -10.13 -1.22
CA TYR A 97 5.19 -11.47 -1.72
C TYR A 97 6.16 -11.46 -2.92
N SER A 98 7.02 -10.45 -2.99
CA SER A 98 7.99 -10.36 -4.07
C SER A 98 9.18 -11.29 -3.84
N PHE A 99 9.50 -12.09 -4.86
CA PHE A 99 10.65 -12.99 -4.83
C PHE A 99 11.96 -12.24 -4.57
N SER A 100 12.14 -11.08 -5.17
CA SER A 100 13.36 -10.28 -4.97
C SER A 100 13.53 -9.78 -3.53
N ILE A 101 12.42 -9.51 -2.81
CA ILE A 101 12.44 -9.21 -1.37
C ILE A 101 12.84 -10.45 -0.58
N MET A 102 12.23 -11.58 -0.90
CA MET A 102 12.51 -12.86 -0.25
C MET A 102 13.98 -13.25 -0.38
N GLU A 103 14.59 -13.04 -1.55
CA GLU A 103 16.02 -13.26 -1.80
C GLU A 103 16.92 -12.23 -1.10
N GLY A 104 16.49 -10.96 -1.03
CA GLY A 104 17.27 -9.85 -0.47
C GLY A 104 17.33 -9.83 1.06
N LEU A 105 16.24 -10.19 1.75
CA LEU A 105 16.14 -10.13 3.21
C LEU A 105 17.23 -10.90 3.94
N PRO A 106 17.57 -12.16 3.59
CA PRO A 106 18.65 -12.89 4.24
C PRO A 106 20.03 -12.25 4.05
N LYS A 107 20.26 -11.58 2.90
CA LYS A 107 21.53 -10.90 2.61
C LYS A 107 21.73 -9.67 3.50
N VAL A 108 20.65 -8.96 3.84
CA VAL A 108 20.70 -7.76 4.68
C VAL A 108 20.64 -8.07 6.17
N ARG A 109 19.74 -8.95 6.59
CA ARG A 109 19.49 -9.26 8.01
C ARG A 109 20.28 -10.46 8.53
N GLY A 110 20.93 -11.19 7.63
CA GLY A 110 21.54 -12.50 7.94
C GLY A 110 20.48 -13.60 8.09
N GLY A 111 20.87 -14.84 7.83
CA GLY A 111 19.98 -15.99 7.95
C GLY A 111 19.89 -16.81 6.67
N ARG A 112 18.98 -17.79 6.66
CA ARG A 112 18.67 -18.60 5.49
C ARG A 112 17.42 -18.06 4.79
N PHE A 113 17.31 -18.32 3.51
CA PHE A 113 16.07 -18.11 2.76
C PHE A 113 14.95 -18.94 3.43
N ASP A 114 13.87 -18.27 3.77
CA ASP A 114 12.69 -18.88 4.36
C ASP A 114 11.44 -18.08 3.98
N ASP A 115 10.52 -18.74 3.28
CA ASP A 115 9.26 -18.16 2.85
C ASP A 115 8.43 -17.62 4.02
N SER A 116 8.51 -18.30 5.18
CA SER A 116 7.77 -17.89 6.38
C SER A 116 8.23 -16.53 6.92
N THR A 117 9.53 -16.22 6.78
CA THR A 117 10.08 -14.93 7.17
C THR A 117 9.57 -13.80 6.27
N ALA A 118 9.54 -14.01 4.94
CA ALA A 118 9.04 -13.02 4.00
C ALA A 118 7.53 -12.78 4.17
N MET A 119 6.78 -13.85 4.42
CA MET A 119 5.34 -13.77 4.72
C MET A 119 5.09 -12.99 6.02
N SER A 120 5.87 -13.26 7.07
CA SER A 120 5.81 -12.55 8.34
C SER A 120 6.16 -11.06 8.17
N ASP A 121 7.15 -10.72 7.34
CA ASP A 121 7.52 -9.32 7.08
C ASP A 121 6.42 -8.59 6.30
N THR A 122 5.81 -9.24 5.31
CA THR A 122 4.65 -8.71 4.58
C THR A 122 3.47 -8.43 5.51
N LEU A 123 3.14 -9.39 6.40
CA LEU A 123 2.08 -9.21 7.39
C LEU A 123 2.39 -8.09 8.38
N ARG A 124 3.64 -7.98 8.84
CA ARG A 124 4.09 -6.92 9.74
C ARG A 124 3.90 -5.54 9.12
N LEU A 125 4.35 -5.36 7.89
CA LEU A 125 4.20 -4.09 7.17
C LEU A 125 2.73 -3.77 6.90
N THR A 126 1.95 -4.76 6.49
CA THR A 126 0.51 -4.58 6.25
C THR A 126 -0.21 -4.18 7.53
N ALA A 127 0.00 -4.88 8.65
CA ALA A 127 -0.60 -4.55 9.93
C ALA A 127 -0.19 -3.15 10.42
N PHE A 128 1.07 -2.78 10.22
CA PHE A 128 1.57 -1.45 10.51
C PHE A 128 0.84 -0.39 9.69
N LEU A 129 0.77 -0.55 8.36
CA LEU A 129 0.11 0.43 7.48
C LEU A 129 -1.40 0.53 7.75
N LEU A 130 -2.08 -0.58 8.03
CA LEU A 130 -3.48 -0.58 8.44
C LEU A 130 -3.72 0.18 9.75
N TYR A 131 -2.71 0.26 10.62
CA TYR A 131 -2.83 1.00 11.87
C TYR A 131 -2.56 2.50 11.71
N VAL A 132 -1.53 2.86 10.95
CA VAL A 132 -1.03 4.24 10.89
C VAL A 132 -1.61 5.08 9.76
N SER A 133 -2.34 4.48 8.81
CA SER A 133 -2.89 5.19 7.65
C SER A 133 -4.38 5.50 7.82
N HIS A 134 -4.82 6.64 7.29
CA HIS A 134 -6.25 6.95 7.13
C HIS A 134 -6.87 6.08 6.03
N THR A 135 -6.15 5.95 4.93
CA THR A 135 -6.57 5.15 3.77
C THR A 135 -5.42 4.28 3.29
N VAL A 136 -5.72 3.03 2.98
CA VAL A 136 -4.80 2.09 2.32
C VAL A 136 -5.33 1.80 0.93
N LEU A 137 -4.54 2.16 -0.07
CA LEU A 137 -4.78 1.83 -1.48
C LEU A 137 -4.28 0.41 -1.72
N VAL A 138 -5.18 -0.49 -2.08
CA VAL A 138 -4.85 -1.86 -2.47
C VAL A 138 -4.73 -1.91 -3.98
N VAL A 139 -3.51 -1.83 -4.47
CA VAL A 139 -3.21 -1.67 -5.90
C VAL A 139 -2.88 -3.02 -6.51
N SER A 140 -3.60 -3.42 -7.55
CA SER A 140 -3.40 -4.70 -8.24
C SER A 140 -3.71 -4.59 -9.73
N GLU A 141 -3.04 -5.42 -10.54
CA GLU A 141 -3.36 -5.62 -11.97
C GLU A 141 -4.48 -6.65 -12.15
N THR A 142 -4.75 -7.44 -11.11
CA THR A 142 -5.84 -8.42 -11.09
C THR A 142 -7.06 -7.83 -10.38
N HIS A 143 -8.22 -8.39 -10.68
CA HIS A 143 -9.46 -7.84 -10.14
C HIS A 143 -9.74 -8.24 -8.69
N TYR A 144 -9.42 -9.46 -8.34
CA TYR A 144 -9.63 -10.02 -7.01
C TYR A 144 -8.46 -10.93 -6.70
N ASP A 145 -7.57 -10.43 -5.88
CA ASP A 145 -6.44 -11.21 -5.40
C ASP A 145 -6.75 -11.75 -4.00
N LYS A 146 -7.12 -13.03 -3.96
CA LYS A 146 -7.47 -13.71 -2.71
C LYS A 146 -6.32 -13.66 -1.70
N VAL A 147 -5.07 -13.77 -2.14
CA VAL A 147 -3.90 -13.75 -1.25
C VAL A 147 -3.76 -12.39 -0.57
N ILE A 148 -3.98 -11.32 -1.31
CA ILE A 148 -3.97 -9.96 -0.74
C ILE A 148 -5.12 -9.79 0.25
N ILE A 149 -6.32 -10.24 -0.08
CA ILE A 149 -7.50 -10.13 0.80
C ILE A 149 -7.30 -10.93 2.09
N ASP A 150 -6.83 -12.17 1.98
CA ASP A 150 -6.51 -13.00 3.15
C ASP A 150 -5.42 -12.33 4.01
N THR A 151 -4.41 -11.73 3.39
CA THR A 151 -3.36 -10.99 4.10
C THR A 151 -3.90 -9.80 4.86
N LEU A 152 -4.80 -9.01 4.25
CA LEU A 152 -5.47 -7.89 4.91
C LEU A 152 -6.29 -8.36 6.11
N ARG A 153 -7.04 -9.47 5.97
CA ARG A 153 -7.83 -10.05 7.04
C ARG A 153 -6.98 -10.56 8.20
N VAL A 154 -5.87 -11.23 7.90
CA VAL A 154 -4.91 -11.69 8.93
C VAL A 154 -4.21 -10.51 9.58
N ALA A 155 -3.79 -9.51 8.80
CA ALA A 155 -3.16 -8.30 9.31
C ALA A 155 -4.09 -7.51 10.24
N GLU A 156 -5.39 -7.48 9.95
CA GLU A 156 -6.40 -6.90 10.83
C GLU A 156 -6.44 -7.61 12.20
N GLN A 157 -6.36 -8.93 12.21
CA GLN A 157 -6.43 -9.72 13.46
C GLN A 157 -5.18 -9.55 14.33
N ILE A 158 -4.02 -9.36 13.72
CA ILE A 158 -2.75 -9.13 14.43
C ILE A 158 -2.46 -7.66 14.72
N ARG A 159 -3.47 -6.78 14.55
CA ARG A 159 -3.35 -5.35 14.81
C ARG A 159 -2.72 -5.08 16.17
N PRO A 160 -1.81 -4.11 16.29
CA PRO A 160 -1.17 -3.75 17.54
C PRO A 160 -2.17 -3.41 18.64
N TYR A 161 -1.99 -3.98 19.83
CA TYR A 161 -2.85 -3.75 21.00
C TYR A 161 -2.36 -2.58 21.87
N LEU A 162 -2.08 -1.44 21.24
CA LEU A 162 -1.63 -0.24 21.96
C LEU A 162 -2.65 0.25 23.00
N ALA A 163 -3.93 0.00 22.76
CA ALA A 163 -5.02 0.38 23.67
C ALA A 163 -4.86 -0.17 25.09
N ILE A 164 -4.27 -1.37 25.26
CA ILE A 164 -4.09 -1.99 26.56
C ILE A 164 -2.91 -1.41 27.32
N PHE A 165 -1.81 -1.12 26.60
CA PHE A 165 -0.55 -0.72 27.22
C PHE A 165 -0.29 0.79 27.18
N ARG A 166 -0.90 1.48 26.21
CA ARG A 166 -0.77 2.93 25.99
C ARG A 166 -2.07 3.51 25.46
N PRO A 167 -3.11 3.66 26.31
CA PRO A 167 -4.42 4.15 25.88
C PRO A 167 -4.35 5.53 25.21
N LYS A 168 -3.37 6.36 25.58
CA LYS A 168 -3.13 7.68 24.96
C LYS A 168 -2.73 7.63 23.48
N LEU A 169 -2.36 6.47 22.96
CA LEU A 169 -2.00 6.27 21.56
C LEU A 169 -2.94 5.29 20.85
N ALA A 170 -3.97 4.83 21.56
CA ALA A 170 -4.95 3.91 21.00
C ALA A 170 -5.86 4.63 20.00
N ILE A 171 -5.94 4.08 18.81
CA ILE A 171 -6.81 4.57 17.74
C ILE A 171 -8.04 3.68 17.69
N ASP A 172 -9.21 4.26 17.94
CA ASP A 172 -10.51 3.58 17.78
C ASP A 172 -11.20 4.08 16.51
N ARG A 173 -10.64 3.74 15.36
CA ARG A 173 -11.22 4.04 14.06
C ARG A 173 -11.02 2.90 13.07
N LYS A 174 -11.82 2.90 12.02
CA LYS A 174 -11.66 2.01 10.88
C LYS A 174 -10.71 2.65 9.86
N THR A 175 -9.79 1.83 9.33
CA THR A 175 -8.96 2.23 8.19
C THR A 175 -9.73 2.03 6.91
N ASN A 176 -9.77 3.06 6.07
CA ASN A 176 -10.46 2.99 4.78
C ASN A 176 -9.62 2.18 3.78
N LEU A 177 -10.24 1.19 3.13
CA LEU A 177 -9.64 0.44 2.03
C LEU A 177 -10.22 0.91 0.70
N VAL A 178 -9.35 1.28 -0.23
CA VAL A 178 -9.72 1.60 -1.62
C VAL A 178 -8.99 0.64 -2.53
N PHE A 179 -9.73 -0.19 -3.26
CA PHE A 179 -9.16 -1.15 -4.19
C PHE A 179 -8.98 -0.49 -5.56
N ILE A 180 -7.76 -0.54 -6.08
CA ILE A 180 -7.38 0.10 -7.34
C ILE A 180 -6.93 -0.97 -8.34
N LYS A 181 -7.68 -1.12 -9.41
CA LYS A 181 -7.29 -1.92 -10.56
C LYS A 181 -6.47 -1.02 -11.51
N THR A 182 -5.24 -1.38 -11.72
CA THR A 182 -4.36 -0.76 -12.73
C THR A 182 -4.29 -1.61 -13.99
N LYS A 183 -3.80 -1.05 -15.08
CA LYS A 183 -3.68 -1.73 -16.39
C LYS A 183 -5.00 -2.38 -16.82
N ALA A 184 -6.10 -1.64 -16.68
CA ALA A 184 -7.43 -2.13 -16.96
C ALA A 184 -7.65 -2.23 -18.47
N SER A 185 -8.35 -3.29 -18.89
CA SER A 185 -8.84 -3.48 -20.25
C SER A 185 -10.31 -3.01 -20.37
N SER A 186 -10.81 -2.90 -21.58
CA SER A 186 -12.22 -2.52 -21.83
C SER A 186 -13.23 -3.49 -21.16
N ILE A 187 -12.87 -4.78 -21.02
CA ILE A 187 -13.71 -5.78 -20.32
C ILE A 187 -13.81 -5.44 -18.83
N ASP A 188 -12.76 -4.91 -18.23
CA ASP A 188 -12.73 -4.55 -16.82
C ASP A 188 -13.68 -3.42 -16.46
N LEU A 189 -14.08 -2.63 -17.45
CA LEU A 189 -15.01 -1.50 -17.32
C LEU A 189 -16.47 -1.91 -17.48
N ALA A 190 -16.76 -3.17 -17.82
CA ALA A 190 -18.13 -3.62 -17.95
C ALA A 190 -18.89 -3.48 -16.61
N PRO A 191 -20.06 -2.81 -16.57
CA PRO A 191 -20.78 -2.53 -15.34
C PRO A 191 -21.14 -3.78 -14.52
N THR A 192 -21.35 -4.91 -15.19
CA THR A 192 -21.59 -6.20 -14.55
C THR A 192 -20.36 -6.69 -13.79
N VAL A 193 -19.20 -6.59 -14.42
CA VAL A 193 -17.92 -7.01 -13.85
C VAL A 193 -17.55 -6.13 -12.66
N ILE A 194 -17.72 -4.82 -12.75
CA ILE A 194 -17.49 -3.87 -11.65
C ILE A 194 -18.39 -4.22 -10.47
N ARG A 195 -19.70 -4.41 -10.70
CA ARG A 195 -20.68 -4.71 -9.66
C ARG A 195 -20.38 -6.01 -8.91
N GLU A 196 -20.07 -7.09 -9.65
CA GLU A 196 -19.73 -8.38 -9.06
C GLU A 196 -18.50 -8.27 -8.14
N ARG A 197 -17.52 -7.49 -8.52
CA ARG A 197 -16.30 -7.28 -7.72
C ARG A 197 -16.54 -6.42 -6.49
N GLU A 198 -17.30 -5.37 -6.62
CA GLU A 198 -17.73 -4.55 -5.48
C GLU A 198 -18.45 -5.39 -4.44
N GLU A 199 -19.35 -6.28 -4.89
CA GLU A 199 -20.09 -7.18 -4.01
C GLU A 199 -19.14 -8.17 -3.31
N LEU A 200 -18.21 -8.79 -4.05
CA LEU A 200 -17.21 -9.69 -3.46
C LEU A 200 -16.34 -8.99 -2.41
N LEU A 201 -15.90 -7.76 -2.69
CA LEU A 201 -15.11 -6.98 -1.74
C LEU A 201 -15.93 -6.61 -0.49
N ARG A 202 -17.17 -6.17 -0.65
CA ARG A 202 -18.06 -5.88 0.49
C ARG A 202 -18.29 -7.13 1.35
N LEU A 203 -18.57 -8.28 0.73
CA LEU A 203 -18.73 -9.55 1.44
C LEU A 203 -17.46 -9.98 2.16
N SER A 204 -16.29 -9.77 1.54
CA SER A 204 -15.00 -10.13 2.12
C SER A 204 -14.67 -9.35 3.41
N PHE A 205 -15.22 -8.16 3.58
CA PHE A 205 -14.94 -7.27 4.72
C PHE A 205 -16.17 -6.90 5.53
N GLN A 206 -17.33 -7.55 5.32
CA GLN A 206 -18.58 -7.23 6.04
C GLN A 206 -18.44 -7.38 7.56
N ASP A 207 -17.68 -8.37 8.03
CA ASP A 207 -17.45 -8.67 9.45
C ASP A 207 -16.21 -7.95 10.01
N SER A 208 -15.59 -7.09 9.22
CA SER A 208 -14.38 -6.40 9.63
C SER A 208 -14.67 -5.37 10.72
N ARG A 209 -13.92 -5.45 11.80
CA ARG A 209 -14.03 -4.54 12.94
C ARG A 209 -13.26 -3.24 12.69
N TRP A 210 -12.09 -3.33 12.07
CA TRP A 210 -11.13 -2.24 11.97
C TRP A 210 -10.90 -1.73 10.56
N LEU A 211 -11.47 -2.41 9.55
CA LEU A 211 -11.38 -2.02 8.17
C LEU A 211 -12.74 -1.58 7.65
N LYS A 212 -12.74 -0.57 6.79
CA LYS A 212 -13.91 -0.08 6.09
C LYS A 212 -13.60 -0.08 4.60
N VAL A 213 -14.36 -0.79 3.83
CA VAL A 213 -14.29 -0.70 2.38
C VAL A 213 -15.02 0.57 1.94
N SER A 214 -14.42 1.37 1.07
CA SER A 214 -15.02 2.58 0.52
C SER A 214 -16.42 2.34 -0.03
N GLN A 215 -17.25 3.40 -0.13
CA GLN A 215 -18.60 3.29 -0.74
C GLN A 215 -18.52 2.86 -2.20
N GLU A 216 -17.48 3.33 -2.90
CA GLU A 216 -17.06 2.80 -4.19
C GLU A 216 -15.79 1.96 -3.97
N PRO A 217 -15.94 0.68 -3.59
CA PRO A 217 -14.82 -0.12 -3.11
C PRO A 217 -13.81 -0.46 -4.20
N PHE A 218 -14.17 -0.24 -5.45
CA PHE A 218 -13.35 -0.59 -6.58
C PHE A 218 -13.20 0.60 -7.53
N LYS A 219 -11.97 1.08 -7.65
CA LYS A 219 -11.60 2.09 -8.63
C LYS A 219 -10.82 1.45 -9.77
N THR A 220 -11.32 1.59 -10.96
CA THR A 220 -10.63 1.16 -12.16
C THR A 220 -9.91 2.35 -12.75
N LEU A 221 -8.59 2.39 -12.57
CA LEU A 221 -7.77 3.35 -13.28
C LEU A 221 -7.44 2.79 -14.66
N ILE A 222 -8.08 3.35 -15.65
CA ILE A 222 -7.74 3.07 -17.03
C ILE A 222 -6.38 3.70 -17.30
N VAL A 223 -5.48 2.94 -17.98
CA VAL A 223 -4.60 3.59 -18.93
C VAL A 223 -3.11 3.69 -18.64
N LEU A 224 -2.53 3.20 -17.57
CA LEU A 224 -1.04 3.20 -17.57
C LEU A 224 -0.45 2.38 -18.73
N GLU A 225 -1.13 1.37 -19.21
CA GLU A 225 -0.66 0.52 -20.30
C GLU A 225 -1.15 0.98 -21.69
N GLU A 226 -2.38 1.45 -21.83
CA GLU A 226 -2.89 2.02 -23.10
C GLU A 226 -2.16 3.28 -23.51
N ILE A 227 -1.86 4.19 -22.57
CA ILE A 227 -1.02 5.36 -22.86
C ILE A 227 0.36 4.92 -23.33
N ARG A 228 0.92 3.87 -22.74
CA ARG A 228 2.24 3.33 -23.11
C ARG A 228 2.20 2.68 -24.49
N VAL A 229 1.22 1.84 -24.77
CA VAL A 229 1.04 1.15 -26.06
C VAL A 229 0.76 2.16 -27.15
N ARG A 230 -0.10 3.15 -26.92
CA ARG A 230 -0.35 4.24 -27.86
C ARG A 230 0.91 5.07 -28.13
N ARG A 231 1.76 5.34 -27.13
CA ARG A 231 3.04 6.02 -27.35
C ARG A 231 4.04 5.22 -28.19
N GLU A 232 4.10 3.91 -28.01
CA GLU A 232 4.96 3.05 -28.82
C GLU A 232 4.51 2.99 -30.28
N HIS A 233 3.21 3.16 -30.57
CA HIS A 233 2.63 3.24 -31.91
C HIS A 233 2.62 4.67 -32.50
N LEU A 234 2.69 5.72 -31.68
CA LEU A 234 2.61 7.12 -32.11
C LEU A 234 3.93 7.70 -32.69
N PHE A 235 5.00 6.90 -32.75
CA PHE A 235 6.19 7.27 -33.51
C PHE A 235 6.05 7.01 -35.05
N GLU A 236 4.89 6.48 -35.49
CA GLU A 236 4.50 6.46 -36.88
C GLU A 236 3.65 7.71 -37.17
N GLU A 237 4.19 8.63 -37.99
CA GLU A 237 3.70 9.96 -38.32
C GLU A 237 2.20 10.01 -38.60
N GLY A 238 1.43 10.83 -37.85
CA GLY A 238 0.22 11.47 -38.41
C GLY A 238 -1.00 11.73 -37.54
N ASP A 239 -1.19 11.17 -36.32
CA ASP A 239 -2.43 11.33 -35.55
C ASP A 239 -2.23 11.93 -34.15
N GLU A 240 -2.29 13.27 -34.03
CA GLU A 240 -2.12 14.00 -32.77
C GLU A 240 -3.39 14.26 -31.91
N PRO A 241 -4.66 14.10 -32.35
CA PRO A 241 -5.79 14.60 -31.53
C PRO A 241 -6.20 13.72 -30.34
N ASP A 242 -6.00 12.40 -30.38
CA ASP A 242 -6.58 11.47 -29.39
C ASP A 242 -5.72 11.26 -28.12
N GLU A 243 -4.41 11.50 -28.20
CA GLU A 243 -3.50 11.29 -27.08
C GLU A 243 -3.72 12.33 -25.97
N ALA A 244 -3.95 13.57 -26.33
CA ALA A 244 -4.19 14.65 -25.38
C ALA A 244 -5.51 14.44 -24.61
N ALA A 245 -6.52 13.89 -25.24
CA ALA A 245 -7.82 13.60 -24.64
C ALA A 245 -7.71 12.47 -23.60
N SER A 246 -7.04 11.35 -23.93
CA SER A 246 -6.88 10.23 -23.01
C SER A 246 -5.96 10.54 -21.82
N LEU A 247 -4.95 11.40 -22.00
CA LEU A 247 -4.11 11.88 -20.90
C LEU A 247 -4.89 12.82 -19.97
N ASN A 248 -5.76 13.66 -20.51
CA ASN A 248 -6.61 14.52 -19.69
C ASN A 248 -7.62 13.69 -18.88
N GLU A 249 -8.23 12.68 -19.48
CA GLU A 249 -9.14 11.77 -18.78
C GLU A 249 -8.47 11.06 -17.61
N PHE A 250 -7.23 10.59 -17.78
CA PHE A 250 -6.45 9.99 -16.69
C PHE A 250 -6.16 11.00 -15.58
N ASP A 251 -5.75 12.22 -15.91
CA ASP A 251 -5.48 13.27 -14.93
C ASP A 251 -6.77 13.67 -14.17
N GLU A 252 -7.93 13.64 -14.82
CA GLU A 252 -9.25 13.86 -14.21
C GLU A 252 -9.58 12.73 -13.21
N GLN A 253 -9.40 11.46 -13.58
CA GLN A 253 -9.60 10.33 -12.69
C GLN A 253 -8.71 10.40 -11.45
N ILE A 254 -7.45 10.81 -11.60
CA ILE A 254 -6.53 11.02 -10.47
C ILE A 254 -7.00 12.19 -9.59
N ALA A 255 -7.51 13.27 -10.19
CA ALA A 255 -8.06 14.41 -9.45
C ALA A 255 -9.30 14.01 -8.63
N GLU A 256 -10.22 13.26 -9.23
CA GLU A 256 -11.40 12.70 -8.55
C GLU A 256 -11.02 11.80 -7.37
N LEU A 257 -10.07 10.87 -7.61
CA LEU A 257 -9.57 10.00 -6.54
C LEU A 257 -8.95 10.82 -5.40
N ARG A 258 -8.20 11.87 -5.71
CA ARG A 258 -7.60 12.75 -4.70
C ARG A 258 -8.66 13.46 -3.87
N GLU A 259 -9.73 13.95 -4.48
CA GLU A 259 -10.86 14.57 -3.78
C GLU A 259 -11.60 13.56 -2.88
N GLU A 260 -11.83 12.35 -3.38
CA GLU A 260 -12.47 11.28 -2.61
C GLU A 260 -11.66 10.90 -1.37
N LEU A 261 -10.34 10.76 -1.52
CA LEU A 261 -9.45 10.45 -0.41
C LEU A 261 -9.42 11.55 0.68
N GLN A 262 -9.72 12.80 0.31
CA GLN A 262 -9.87 13.89 1.26
C GLN A 262 -11.24 13.89 1.94
N LYS A 263 -12.32 13.64 1.19
CA LYS A 263 -13.70 13.63 1.73
C LYS A 263 -13.94 12.47 2.72
N ASN A 264 -13.35 11.32 2.45
CA ASN A 264 -13.54 10.10 3.25
C ASN A 264 -12.57 9.98 4.45
N ARG A 265 -11.83 11.03 4.75
CA ARG A 265 -10.88 11.05 5.87
C ARG A 265 -11.63 11.09 7.20
N GLU A 266 -11.34 10.14 8.06
CA GLU A 266 -11.70 10.18 9.48
C GLU A 266 -10.46 10.60 10.29
N ASP A 267 -10.57 11.67 11.06
CA ASP A 267 -9.43 12.18 11.82
C ASP A 267 -8.93 11.18 12.87
N PHE A 268 -7.62 11.17 13.10
CA PHE A 268 -7.06 10.46 14.24
C PHE A 268 -7.44 11.19 15.52
N THR A 269 -8.24 10.53 16.35
CA THR A 269 -8.61 11.04 17.67
C THR A 269 -8.07 10.13 18.76
N VAL A 270 -7.48 10.72 19.78
CA VAL A 270 -7.02 10.03 20.98
C VAL A 270 -7.65 10.73 22.17
N GLU A 271 -8.43 10.02 22.98
CA GLU A 271 -9.11 10.57 24.15
C GLU A 271 -9.84 11.90 23.86
N THR A 272 -10.53 12.02 22.71
CA THR A 272 -11.24 13.22 22.25
C THR A 272 -10.37 14.38 21.72
N ALA A 273 -9.04 14.28 21.72
CA ALA A 273 -8.15 15.27 21.16
C ALA A 273 -7.69 14.86 19.76
N ALA A 274 -7.69 15.80 18.81
CA ALA A 274 -7.13 15.56 17.48
C ALA A 274 -5.60 15.32 17.58
N MET A 275 -5.14 14.27 16.88
CA MET A 275 -3.73 13.95 16.76
C MET A 275 -3.08 14.91 15.76
N ASP A 276 -1.89 15.41 16.06
CA ASP A 276 -1.04 16.13 15.09
C ASP A 276 -0.02 15.23 14.41
N GLU A 277 0.62 15.70 13.34
CA GLU A 277 1.60 14.94 12.56
C GLU A 277 2.77 14.42 13.42
N LYS A 278 3.24 15.17 14.41
CA LYS A 278 4.34 14.75 15.30
C LYS A 278 3.93 13.63 16.23
N LYS A 279 2.75 13.73 16.83
CA LYS A 279 2.18 12.65 17.66
C LYS A 279 1.90 11.39 16.83
N TRP A 280 1.47 11.58 15.56
CA TRP A 280 1.35 10.46 14.63
C TRP A 280 2.69 9.75 14.40
N LEU A 281 3.79 10.49 14.23
CA LEU A 281 5.13 9.88 14.10
C LEU A 281 5.53 9.11 15.37
N ASP A 282 5.26 9.67 16.54
CA ASP A 282 5.54 8.99 17.82
C ASP A 282 4.71 7.71 17.96
N MET A 283 3.44 7.75 17.54
CA MET A 283 2.60 6.56 17.44
C MET A 283 3.20 5.53 16.48
N CYS A 284 3.68 5.92 15.31
CA CYS A 284 4.33 5.02 14.36
C CYS A 284 5.54 4.31 14.99
N ARG A 285 6.36 5.06 15.75
CA ARG A 285 7.52 4.50 16.49
C ARG A 285 7.11 3.48 17.54
N GLU A 286 6.02 3.73 18.26
CA GLU A 286 5.50 2.80 19.26
C GLU A 286 4.91 1.53 18.60
N VAL A 287 4.16 1.69 17.52
CA VAL A 287 3.58 0.56 16.77
C VAL A 287 4.66 -0.38 16.26
N ILE A 288 5.72 0.15 15.67
CA ILE A 288 6.79 -0.69 15.11
C ILE A 288 7.59 -1.44 16.19
N ARG A 289 7.62 -0.90 17.41
CA ARG A 289 8.28 -1.48 18.58
C ARG A 289 7.36 -2.38 19.42
N ASP A 290 6.10 -2.55 19.03
CA ASP A 290 5.13 -3.31 19.80
C ASP A 290 5.56 -4.78 19.92
N LYS A 291 5.87 -5.18 21.16
CA LYS A 291 6.28 -6.55 21.47
C LYS A 291 5.17 -7.57 21.24
N THR A 292 3.91 -7.14 21.39
CA THR A 292 2.75 -8.01 21.16
C THR A 292 2.63 -8.35 19.69
N LEU A 293 2.76 -7.35 18.81
CA LEU A 293 2.79 -7.56 17.36
C LEU A 293 3.91 -8.55 16.98
N HIS A 294 5.13 -8.34 17.48
CA HIS A 294 6.25 -9.23 17.21
C HIS A 294 6.03 -10.65 17.73
N LYS A 295 5.42 -10.81 18.92
CA LYS A 295 5.10 -12.12 19.48
C LYS A 295 4.06 -12.84 18.63
N THR A 296 2.98 -12.18 18.28
CA THR A 296 1.90 -12.75 17.45
C THR A 296 2.40 -13.16 16.06
N LEU A 297 3.26 -12.35 15.44
CA LEU A 297 3.90 -12.70 14.16
C LEU A 297 4.77 -13.95 14.28
N LYS A 298 5.55 -14.09 15.36
CA LYS A 298 6.37 -15.29 15.59
C LYS A 298 5.50 -16.54 15.83
N GLU A 299 4.41 -16.41 16.54
CA GLU A 299 3.45 -17.51 16.76
C GLU A 299 2.79 -17.92 15.45
N TYR A 300 2.37 -16.95 14.62
CA TYR A 300 1.84 -17.19 13.30
C TYR A 300 2.85 -17.90 12.39
N GLN A 301 4.09 -17.43 12.35
CA GLN A 301 5.17 -18.03 11.58
C GLN A 301 5.42 -19.50 12.00
N ARG A 302 5.44 -19.78 13.31
CA ARG A 302 5.58 -21.16 13.82
C ARG A 302 4.42 -22.04 13.38
N ALA A 303 3.19 -21.57 13.53
CA ALA A 303 2.00 -22.32 13.14
C ALA A 303 2.00 -22.68 11.64
N MET A 304 2.43 -21.74 10.78
CA MET A 304 2.57 -22.00 9.34
C MET A 304 3.67 -23.05 9.07
N THR A 305 4.82 -22.98 9.74
CA THR A 305 5.92 -23.92 9.56
C THR A 305 5.54 -25.32 10.05
N ASP A 306 4.89 -25.42 11.21
CA ASP A 306 4.46 -26.70 11.78
C ASP A 306 3.31 -27.33 10.97
N GLY A 307 2.38 -26.52 10.46
CA GLY A 307 1.31 -26.98 9.60
C GLY A 307 1.83 -27.61 8.29
N VAL A 308 2.87 -27.06 7.71
CA VAL A 308 3.53 -27.62 6.52
C VAL A 308 4.20 -28.96 6.87
N ARG A 309 4.90 -29.07 7.99
CA ARG A 309 5.57 -30.33 8.40
C ARG A 309 4.57 -31.45 8.63
N THR A 310 3.49 -31.20 9.35
CA THR A 310 2.46 -32.24 9.61
C THR A 310 1.76 -32.74 8.35
N HIS A 311 1.65 -31.92 7.31
CA HIS A 311 1.09 -32.36 6.03
C HIS A 311 2.05 -33.27 5.24
N PHE A 312 3.35 -33.02 5.29
CA PHE A 312 4.35 -33.87 4.64
C PHE A 312 4.53 -35.20 5.35
N ASP A 313 4.51 -35.23 6.69
CA ASP A 313 4.69 -36.46 7.49
C ASP A 313 3.47 -37.39 7.39
N ASN A 314 2.26 -36.90 7.14
CA ASN A 314 1.05 -37.69 6.99
C ASN A 314 0.73 -38.12 5.54
N GLY A 315 1.52 -37.70 4.56
CA GLY A 315 1.27 -37.96 3.13
C GLY A 315 2.06 -39.12 2.53
N PHE A 316 2.88 -39.83 3.29
CA PHE A 316 3.70 -40.97 2.86
C PHE A 316 3.55 -42.21 3.76
N HIS A 317 2.30 -42.60 4.00
CA HIS A 317 2.01 -43.97 4.54
C HIS A 317 0.96 -44.64 3.70
#